data_2cd20b524c8687afc2f0cdb7dabfa251
#
_entry.id   2cd20b524c8687afc2f0cdb7dabfa251
#
_cell.length_a   1.000
_cell.length_b   1.000
_cell.length_c   1.000
_cell.angle_alpha   90.00
_cell.angle_beta   90.00
_cell.angle_gamma   90.00
#
_symmetry.space_group_name_H-M   'P 1'
#
loop_
_entity.id
_entity.type
_entity.pdbx_description
1 polymer ?
#
loop_
_entity_poly.entity_id
_entity_poly.type
_entity_poly.pdbx_seq_one_letter_code
_entity_poly.pdbx_strand_id
1 'polypeptide(L)'
;KMIIPWNRFLRKLADVEVIESLTGEVIKYTLEAKSLVEHAIENRRMYENEALSPNVTKASLQSVLENNGFIRKLKEPYQIDNVLALSKRNSGATFSVPGAGKTTEALAFFALKAKVDDCLLVVAPINAFSAWNDEIKDCFGDEELSFTPINTTKPMQVKKILNRGDKFYIVNYHKLDRIKTLLAQFMLQRDVFLFLDESHYIKTYGSIRTSAALSLAHLPKSKLIMTGTPL
;
A
#
# COMPACT_ATOMS: atom_id res chain seq x y z
N LYS A 1 22.51 24.76 3.45
CA LYS A 1 21.61 23.86 2.72
C LYS A 1 20.86 23.01 3.75
N MET A 2 19.55 23.20 3.84
CA MET A 2 18.70 22.42 4.76
C MET A 2 18.19 21.18 4.02
N ILE A 3 18.30 20.02 4.63
CA ILE A 3 17.76 18.77 4.09
C ILE A 3 16.59 18.36 4.99
N ILE A 4 15.40 18.34 4.44
CA ILE A 4 14.18 17.93 5.15
C ILE A 4 13.75 16.56 4.63
N PRO A 5 13.53 15.55 5.50
CA PRO A 5 12.97 14.29 5.09
C PRO A 5 11.64 14.48 4.38
N TRP A 6 11.44 13.79 3.24
CA TRP A 6 10.29 13.94 2.37
C TRP A 6 8.92 13.81 3.11
N ASN A 7 8.80 12.82 3.97
CA ASN A 7 7.60 12.60 4.78
C ASN A 7 7.29 13.76 5.76
N ARG A 8 8.32 14.46 6.24
CA ARG A 8 8.15 15.67 7.07
C ARG A 8 7.73 16.86 6.21
N PHE A 9 8.34 17.00 5.04
CA PHE A 9 7.99 18.05 4.10
C PHE A 9 6.53 17.95 3.67
N LEU A 10 6.06 16.76 3.27
CA LEU A 10 4.66 16.57 2.85
C LEU A 10 3.63 16.87 3.95
N ARG A 11 3.97 16.66 5.22
CA ARG A 11 3.10 17.05 6.35
C ARG A 11 2.98 18.56 6.54
N LYS A 12 3.94 19.30 5.99
CA LYS A 12 4.07 20.74 6.12
C LYS A 12 3.81 21.49 4.81
N LEU A 13 3.22 20.83 3.82
CA LEU A 13 2.91 21.45 2.53
C LEU A 13 2.02 22.68 2.67
N ALA A 14 1.04 22.64 3.57
CA ALA A 14 0.18 23.81 3.84
C ALA A 14 0.97 24.98 4.45
N ASP A 15 2.06 24.70 5.18
CA ASP A 15 2.90 25.73 5.79
C ASP A 15 3.82 26.38 4.73
N VAL A 16 4.01 25.76 3.57
CA VAL A 16 4.86 26.30 2.48
C VAL A 16 4.30 27.61 1.95
N GLU A 17 3.00 27.67 1.67
CA GLU A 17 2.34 28.89 1.20
C GLU A 17 2.45 30.01 2.24
N VAL A 18 2.33 29.67 3.53
CA VAL A 18 2.51 30.62 4.63
C VAL A 18 3.95 31.12 4.70
N ILE A 19 4.94 30.23 4.54
CA ILE A 19 6.36 30.59 4.54
C ILE A 19 6.67 31.51 3.35
N GLU A 20 6.20 31.17 2.16
CA GLU A 20 6.37 31.99 0.95
C GLU A 20 5.75 33.40 1.13
N SER A 21 4.54 33.44 1.71
CA SER A 21 3.85 34.70 2.02
C SER A 21 4.62 35.56 3.05
N LEU A 22 5.22 34.94 4.06
CA LEU A 22 5.93 35.66 5.12
C LEU A 22 7.34 36.10 4.71
N THR A 23 8.01 35.31 3.86
CA THR A 23 9.39 35.57 3.46
C THR A 23 9.53 36.32 2.15
N GLY A 24 8.49 36.32 1.32
CA GLY A 24 8.54 36.82 -0.06
C GLY A 24 9.36 35.93 -1.02
N GLU A 25 9.82 34.77 -0.54
CA GLU A 25 10.61 33.83 -1.34
C GLU A 25 9.76 32.67 -1.84
N VAL A 26 9.90 32.31 -3.11
CA VAL A 26 9.19 31.18 -3.73
C VAL A 26 10.06 29.94 -3.66
N ILE A 27 9.50 28.84 -3.14
CA ILE A 27 10.17 27.55 -3.08
C ILE A 27 10.20 26.92 -4.49
N LYS A 28 11.41 26.75 -5.02
CA LYS A 28 11.61 26.11 -6.32
C LYS A 28 11.78 24.60 -6.16
N TYR A 29 10.93 23.84 -6.81
CA TYR A 29 10.99 22.39 -6.86
C TYR A 29 11.79 21.92 -8.08
N THR A 30 12.56 20.85 -7.92
CA THR A 30 13.02 20.08 -9.09
C THR A 30 11.81 19.40 -9.75
N LEU A 31 11.92 19.03 -11.02
CA LEU A 31 10.85 18.33 -11.74
C LEU A 31 10.40 17.07 -11.01
N GLU A 32 11.35 16.28 -10.47
CA GLU A 32 11.05 15.09 -9.68
C GLU A 32 10.30 15.43 -8.38
N ALA A 33 10.73 16.46 -7.66
CA ALA A 33 10.04 16.87 -6.43
C ALA A 33 8.64 17.41 -6.72
N LYS A 34 8.44 18.13 -7.81
CA LYS A 34 7.13 18.62 -8.24
C LYS A 34 6.18 17.47 -8.53
N SER A 35 6.61 16.48 -9.31
CA SER A 35 5.82 15.28 -9.60
C SER A 35 5.43 14.51 -8.34
N LEU A 36 6.34 14.37 -7.37
CA LEU A 36 6.05 13.74 -6.08
C LEU A 36 5.01 14.52 -5.26
N VAL A 37 5.09 15.84 -5.26
CA VAL A 37 4.12 16.70 -4.56
C VAL A 37 2.74 16.58 -5.20
N GLU A 38 2.65 16.72 -6.52
CA GLU A 38 1.40 16.64 -7.26
C GLU A 38 0.72 15.29 -7.04
N HIS A 39 1.47 14.20 -7.14
CA HIS A 39 0.96 12.85 -6.88
C HIS A 39 0.48 12.66 -5.42
N ALA A 40 1.22 13.19 -4.45
CA ALA A 40 0.83 13.12 -3.05
C ALA A 40 -0.44 13.93 -2.74
N ILE A 41 -0.61 15.10 -3.37
CA ILE A 41 -1.81 15.93 -3.25
C ILE A 41 -3.01 15.22 -3.88
N GLU A 42 -2.85 14.64 -5.06
CA GLU A 42 -3.91 13.91 -5.75
C GLU A 42 -4.37 12.69 -4.96
N ASN A 43 -3.43 11.88 -4.47
CA ASN A 43 -3.74 10.76 -3.59
C ASN A 43 -4.47 11.22 -2.33
N ARG A 44 -4.05 12.33 -1.72
CA ARG A 44 -4.73 12.87 -0.54
C ARG A 44 -6.17 13.26 -0.86
N ARG A 45 -6.42 13.93 -1.98
CA ARG A 45 -7.79 14.26 -2.44
C ARG A 45 -8.64 13.01 -2.65
N MET A 46 -8.05 11.94 -3.20
CA MET A 46 -8.74 10.65 -3.35
C MET A 46 -9.11 10.03 -2.00
N TYR A 47 -8.28 10.19 -0.95
CA TYR A 47 -8.62 9.73 0.40
C TYR A 47 -9.72 10.56 1.07
N GLU A 48 -9.77 11.85 0.80
CA GLU A 48 -10.76 12.75 1.37
C GLU A 48 -12.13 12.61 0.65
N ASN A 49 -12.15 12.23 -0.62
CA ASN A 49 -13.35 12.03 -1.45
C ASN A 49 -13.91 10.59 -1.35
N GLU A 50 -14.00 10.04 -0.15
CA GLU A 50 -14.46 8.66 0.12
C GLU A 50 -15.89 8.34 -0.36
N ALA A 51 -16.66 9.33 -0.80
CA ALA A 51 -18.05 9.19 -1.22
C ALA A 51 -18.29 8.37 -2.51
N LEU A 52 -17.24 7.92 -3.21
CA LEU A 52 -17.34 7.22 -4.50
C LEU A 52 -17.07 5.71 -4.41
N SER A 53 -17.00 5.14 -3.22
CA SER A 53 -16.92 3.68 -3.09
C SER A 53 -18.25 3.05 -3.51
N PRO A 54 -18.27 2.00 -4.33
CA PRO A 54 -19.50 1.32 -4.70
C PRO A 54 -20.23 0.89 -3.43
N ASN A 55 -21.56 1.07 -3.40
CA ASN A 55 -22.41 0.62 -2.30
C ASN A 55 -22.43 -0.91 -2.24
N VAL A 56 -21.36 -1.51 -1.72
CA VAL A 56 -21.27 -2.92 -1.48
C VAL A 56 -21.98 -3.21 -0.16
N THR A 57 -23.05 -3.99 -0.24
CA THR A 57 -23.81 -4.46 0.92
C THR A 57 -23.31 -5.84 1.35
N LYS A 58 -23.68 -6.28 2.55
CA LYS A 58 -23.38 -7.63 3.02
C LYS A 58 -23.91 -8.71 2.05
N ALA A 59 -25.11 -8.49 1.51
CA ALA A 59 -25.75 -9.42 0.57
C ALA A 59 -25.05 -9.46 -0.81
N SER A 60 -24.46 -8.36 -1.27
CA SER A 60 -23.82 -8.28 -2.59
C SER A 60 -22.31 -8.52 -2.55
N LEU A 61 -21.68 -8.50 -1.37
CA LEU A 61 -20.23 -8.55 -1.24
C LEU A 61 -19.61 -9.76 -1.95
N GLN A 62 -20.13 -10.95 -1.68
CA GLN A 62 -19.56 -12.18 -2.24
C GLN A 62 -19.67 -12.20 -3.77
N SER A 63 -20.83 -11.81 -4.33
CA SER A 63 -21.02 -11.74 -5.78
C SER A 63 -20.12 -10.71 -6.43
N VAL A 64 -19.87 -9.55 -5.79
CA VAL A 64 -18.94 -8.54 -6.29
C VAL A 64 -17.50 -9.06 -6.27
N LEU A 65 -17.10 -9.77 -5.22
CA LEU A 65 -15.80 -10.40 -5.12
C LEU A 65 -15.58 -11.44 -6.21
N GLU A 66 -16.57 -12.33 -6.43
CA GLU A 66 -16.52 -13.38 -7.47
C GLU A 66 -16.42 -12.76 -8.87
N ASN A 67 -17.17 -11.70 -9.16
CA ASN A 67 -17.06 -10.96 -10.43
C ASN A 67 -15.67 -10.35 -10.66
N ASN A 68 -14.95 -10.06 -9.58
CA ASN A 68 -13.57 -9.57 -9.61
C ASN A 68 -12.51 -10.69 -9.51
N GLY A 69 -12.94 -11.96 -9.65
CA GLY A 69 -12.07 -13.12 -9.63
C GLY A 69 -11.69 -13.66 -8.25
N PHE A 70 -12.20 -13.07 -7.17
CA PHE A 70 -11.96 -13.56 -5.81
C PHE A 70 -13.04 -14.59 -5.43
N ILE A 71 -12.68 -15.87 -5.44
CA ILE A 71 -13.64 -16.98 -5.30
C ILE A 71 -13.80 -17.50 -3.86
N ARG A 72 -12.83 -17.22 -2.98
CA ARG A 72 -12.85 -17.71 -1.60
C ARG A 72 -14.00 -17.10 -0.82
N LYS A 73 -14.76 -17.94 -0.11
CA LYS A 73 -15.83 -17.47 0.77
C LYS A 73 -15.24 -16.84 2.04
N LEU A 74 -15.69 -15.62 2.34
CA LEU A 74 -15.35 -14.93 3.57
C LEU A 74 -16.06 -15.55 4.76
N LYS A 75 -15.38 -15.65 5.90
CA LYS A 75 -15.96 -16.17 7.15
C LYS A 75 -16.90 -15.15 7.79
N GLU A 76 -18.09 -15.59 8.17
CA GLU A 76 -19.06 -14.78 8.90
C GLU A 76 -18.81 -14.84 10.42
N PRO A 77 -19.16 -13.77 11.13
CA PRO A 77 -19.52 -12.44 10.62
C PRO A 77 -18.28 -11.56 10.34
N TYR A 78 -17.16 -11.86 10.98
CA TYR A 78 -16.05 -10.92 11.18
C TYR A 78 -15.29 -10.55 9.91
N GLN A 79 -14.97 -11.50 9.01
CA GLN A 79 -14.27 -11.15 7.77
C GLN A 79 -15.15 -10.33 6.85
N ILE A 80 -16.44 -10.66 6.77
CA ILE A 80 -17.40 -9.89 5.98
C ILE A 80 -17.51 -8.45 6.51
N ASP A 81 -17.68 -8.29 7.82
CA ASP A 81 -17.83 -6.98 8.45
C ASP A 81 -16.55 -6.15 8.29
N ASN A 82 -15.37 -6.76 8.43
CA ASN A 82 -14.08 -6.10 8.24
C ASN A 82 -13.87 -5.65 6.77
N VAL A 83 -14.14 -6.53 5.81
CA VAL A 83 -14.01 -6.19 4.38
C VAL A 83 -15.01 -5.12 3.98
N LEU A 84 -16.24 -5.14 4.48
CA LEU A 84 -17.23 -4.08 4.28
C LEU A 84 -16.77 -2.75 4.88
N ALA A 85 -16.18 -2.76 6.08
CA ALA A 85 -15.63 -1.55 6.69
C ALA A 85 -14.46 -0.97 5.87
N LEU A 86 -13.56 -1.84 5.39
CA LEU A 86 -12.45 -1.46 4.51
C LEU A 86 -12.95 -0.96 3.15
N SER A 87 -14.01 -1.56 2.59
CA SER A 87 -14.54 -1.18 1.27
C SER A 87 -15.03 0.26 1.20
N LYS A 88 -15.43 0.84 2.32
CA LYS A 88 -15.89 2.24 2.43
C LYS A 88 -14.75 3.24 2.37
N ARG A 89 -13.50 2.81 2.40
CA ARG A 89 -12.31 3.65 2.47
C ARG A 89 -11.29 3.28 1.41
N ASN A 90 -10.48 4.23 0.99
CA ASN A 90 -9.36 3.94 0.07
C ASN A 90 -8.13 3.39 0.78
N SER A 91 -8.07 3.53 2.08
CA SER A 91 -7.00 2.98 2.91
C SER A 91 -7.54 2.62 4.28
N GLY A 92 -6.90 1.66 4.93
CA GLY A 92 -7.37 1.20 6.23
C GLY A 92 -6.32 0.48 7.05
N ALA A 93 -6.77 -0.03 8.19
CA ALA A 93 -5.99 -0.90 9.04
C ALA A 93 -6.88 -2.07 9.51
N THR A 94 -6.30 -3.27 9.57
CA THR A 94 -6.94 -4.43 10.19
C THR A 94 -6.08 -4.92 11.35
N PHE A 95 -6.71 -5.07 12.51
CA PHE A 95 -6.08 -5.47 13.76
C PHE A 95 -6.63 -6.81 14.25
N SER A 96 -7.12 -7.63 13.33
CA SER A 96 -7.63 -8.96 13.63
C SER A 96 -6.55 -9.83 14.28
N VAL A 97 -6.95 -10.66 15.23
CA VAL A 97 -6.03 -11.57 15.93
C VAL A 97 -5.28 -12.50 14.97
N PRO A 98 -4.11 -13.02 15.36
CA PRO A 98 -3.40 -14.03 14.57
C PRO A 98 -4.33 -15.20 14.20
N GLY A 99 -4.26 -15.67 12.96
CA GLY A 99 -5.11 -16.77 12.47
C GLY A 99 -6.53 -16.38 12.05
N ALA A 100 -6.98 -15.13 12.23
CA ALA A 100 -8.30 -14.68 11.79
C ALA A 100 -8.45 -14.56 10.26
N GLY A 101 -7.37 -14.71 9.49
CA GLY A 101 -7.37 -14.59 8.03
C GLY A 101 -7.23 -13.15 7.53
N LYS A 102 -6.38 -12.35 8.17
CA LYS A 102 -6.07 -10.98 7.72
C LYS A 102 -5.62 -10.92 6.26
N THR A 103 -4.87 -11.92 5.80
CA THR A 103 -4.42 -12.02 4.42
C THR A 103 -5.57 -12.18 3.45
N THR A 104 -6.57 -13.02 3.80
CA THR A 104 -7.83 -13.16 3.05
C THR A 104 -8.57 -11.82 2.96
N GLU A 105 -8.72 -11.11 4.10
CA GLU A 105 -9.37 -9.79 4.15
C GLU A 105 -8.65 -8.77 3.26
N ALA A 106 -7.31 -8.78 3.29
CA ALA A 106 -6.49 -7.89 2.48
C ALA A 106 -6.62 -8.18 0.98
N LEU A 107 -6.58 -9.44 0.58
CA LEU A 107 -6.77 -9.85 -0.81
C LEU A 107 -8.20 -9.55 -1.30
N ALA A 108 -9.22 -9.74 -0.45
CA ALA A 108 -10.60 -9.34 -0.75
C ALA A 108 -10.70 -7.81 -0.92
N PHE A 109 -10.07 -7.02 -0.05
CA PHE A 109 -10.01 -5.57 -0.18
C PHE A 109 -9.35 -5.14 -1.49
N PHE A 110 -8.24 -5.78 -1.88
CA PHE A 110 -7.59 -5.55 -3.16
C PHE A 110 -8.54 -5.89 -4.32
N ALA A 111 -9.17 -7.06 -4.32
CA ALA A 111 -10.10 -7.49 -5.36
C ALA A 111 -11.29 -6.54 -5.54
N LEU A 112 -11.79 -5.93 -4.44
CA LEU A 112 -12.90 -4.96 -4.51
C LEU A 112 -12.51 -3.62 -5.14
N LYS A 113 -11.26 -3.21 -5.00
CA LYS A 113 -10.84 -1.84 -5.31
C LYS A 113 -9.92 -1.74 -6.52
N ALA A 114 -9.17 -2.79 -6.81
CA ALA A 114 -8.15 -2.76 -7.85
C ALA A 114 -8.79 -2.79 -9.26
N LYS A 115 -8.23 -1.99 -10.14
CA LYS A 115 -8.48 -2.05 -11.58
C LYS A 115 -7.53 -3.08 -12.22
N VAL A 116 -7.72 -3.34 -13.50
CA VAL A 116 -6.94 -4.35 -14.25
C VAL A 116 -5.44 -4.08 -14.18
N ASP A 117 -5.03 -2.82 -14.36
CA ASP A 117 -3.62 -2.40 -14.41
C ASP A 117 -3.01 -2.11 -13.03
N ASP A 118 -3.82 -2.12 -11.98
CA ASP A 118 -3.32 -1.90 -10.62
C ASP A 118 -2.48 -3.09 -10.16
N CYS A 119 -1.46 -2.82 -9.35
CA CYS A 119 -0.65 -3.86 -8.75
C CYS A 119 -0.64 -3.79 -7.23
N LEU A 120 -0.37 -4.92 -6.60
CA LEU A 120 -0.24 -5.06 -5.16
C LEU A 120 1.23 -5.25 -4.79
N LEU A 121 1.74 -4.38 -3.92
CA LEU A 121 3.03 -4.53 -3.26
C LEU A 121 2.82 -4.81 -1.78
N VAL A 122 3.24 -5.99 -1.34
CA VAL A 122 3.20 -6.39 0.06
C VAL A 122 4.57 -6.21 0.69
N VAL A 123 4.62 -5.55 1.85
CA VAL A 123 5.81 -5.52 2.72
C VAL A 123 5.53 -6.41 3.91
N ALA A 124 6.26 -7.50 4.05
CA ALA A 124 6.02 -8.52 5.05
C ALA A 124 7.33 -9.08 5.64
N PRO A 125 7.29 -9.73 6.81
CA PRO A 125 8.38 -10.58 7.26
C PRO A 125 8.64 -11.71 6.26
N ILE A 126 9.90 -12.15 6.12
CA ILE A 126 10.27 -13.16 5.11
C ILE A 126 9.56 -14.51 5.33
N ASN A 127 9.28 -14.85 6.58
CA ASN A 127 8.55 -16.08 6.94
C ASN A 127 7.06 -16.04 6.56
N ALA A 128 6.51 -14.88 6.22
CA ALA A 128 5.13 -14.76 5.75
C ALA A 128 4.99 -14.95 4.23
N PHE A 129 6.09 -14.99 3.47
CA PHE A 129 6.03 -15.02 2.00
C PHE A 129 5.33 -16.28 1.44
N SER A 130 5.57 -17.45 2.02
CA SER A 130 4.86 -18.68 1.62
C SER A 130 3.37 -18.54 1.90
N ALA A 131 2.98 -18.08 3.10
CA ALA A 131 1.58 -17.91 3.45
C ALA A 131 0.84 -16.93 2.51
N TRP A 132 1.50 -15.85 2.05
CA TRP A 132 0.95 -14.95 1.05
C TRP A 132 0.77 -15.64 -0.31
N ASN A 133 1.73 -16.50 -0.73
CA ASN A 133 1.62 -17.25 -1.98
C ASN A 133 0.54 -18.34 -1.93
N ASP A 134 0.40 -19.03 -0.81
CA ASP A 134 -0.66 -20.03 -0.63
C ASP A 134 -2.03 -19.36 -0.62
N GLU A 135 -2.16 -18.27 0.13
CA GLU A 135 -3.44 -17.56 0.28
C GLU A 135 -3.92 -16.91 -1.02
N ILE A 136 -3.01 -16.39 -1.89
CA ILE A 136 -3.44 -15.80 -3.16
C ILE A 136 -4.00 -16.86 -4.10
N LYS A 137 -3.42 -18.04 -4.15
CA LYS A 137 -3.93 -19.18 -4.94
C LYS A 137 -5.31 -19.58 -4.48
N ASP A 138 -5.49 -19.76 -3.17
CA ASP A 138 -6.77 -20.12 -2.56
C ASP A 138 -7.85 -19.05 -2.80
N CYS A 139 -7.47 -17.77 -2.73
CA CYS A 139 -8.41 -16.66 -2.89
C CYS A 139 -8.88 -16.49 -4.32
N PHE A 140 -8.02 -16.71 -5.30
CA PHE A 140 -8.34 -16.50 -6.72
C PHE A 140 -8.52 -17.80 -7.52
N GLY A 141 -8.30 -18.96 -6.90
CA GLY A 141 -8.48 -20.27 -7.54
C GLY A 141 -7.53 -20.53 -8.70
N ASP A 142 -6.34 -19.93 -8.67
CA ASP A 142 -5.33 -20.05 -9.70
C ASP A 142 -4.00 -20.48 -9.08
N GLU A 143 -3.61 -21.74 -9.30
CA GLU A 143 -2.40 -22.36 -8.76
C GLU A 143 -1.10 -21.73 -9.29
N GLU A 144 -1.15 -21.01 -10.41
CA GLU A 144 0.02 -20.35 -10.98
C GLU A 144 0.24 -18.95 -10.40
N LEU A 145 -0.76 -18.37 -9.73
CA LEU A 145 -0.61 -17.08 -9.09
C LEU A 145 0.45 -17.12 -7.99
N SER A 146 1.32 -16.15 -8.01
CA SER A 146 2.33 -15.97 -6.98
C SER A 146 2.79 -14.52 -6.89
N PHE A 147 3.30 -14.16 -5.72
CA PHE A 147 3.99 -12.89 -5.55
C PHE A 147 5.41 -12.96 -6.09
N THR A 148 5.78 -12.02 -6.93
CA THR A 148 7.17 -11.84 -7.37
C THR A 148 8.00 -11.27 -6.23
N PRO A 149 8.97 -12.01 -5.67
CA PRO A 149 9.74 -11.54 -4.54
C PRO A 149 10.84 -10.55 -4.97
N ILE A 150 10.87 -9.37 -4.33
CA ILE A 150 11.99 -8.44 -4.46
C ILE A 150 13.07 -8.85 -3.45
N ASN A 151 13.86 -9.85 -3.80
CA ASN A 151 14.83 -10.49 -2.92
C ASN A 151 16.25 -9.90 -2.99
N THR A 152 16.45 -8.84 -3.77
CA THR A 152 17.72 -8.15 -3.98
C THR A 152 17.64 -6.67 -3.62
N THR A 153 18.77 -6.04 -3.37
CA THR A 153 18.91 -4.58 -3.20
C THR A 153 19.77 -3.95 -4.30
N LYS A 154 20.25 -4.75 -5.27
CA LYS A 154 21.05 -4.27 -6.40
C LYS A 154 20.14 -3.49 -7.36
N PRO A 155 20.39 -2.19 -7.62
CA PRO A 155 19.44 -1.32 -8.35
C PRO A 155 19.02 -1.88 -9.71
N MET A 156 19.95 -2.39 -10.51
CA MET A 156 19.64 -2.96 -11.82
C MET A 156 18.72 -4.17 -11.76
N GLN A 157 18.92 -5.04 -10.76
CA GLN A 157 18.08 -6.22 -10.57
C GLN A 157 16.68 -5.84 -10.07
N VAL A 158 16.58 -4.88 -9.13
CA VAL A 158 15.28 -4.37 -8.67
C VAL A 158 14.50 -3.76 -9.83
N LYS A 159 15.13 -2.89 -10.64
CA LYS A 159 14.50 -2.33 -11.84
C LYS A 159 14.03 -3.43 -12.81
N LYS A 160 14.85 -4.45 -13.05
CA LYS A 160 14.46 -5.58 -13.91
C LYS A 160 13.24 -6.32 -13.37
N ILE A 161 13.14 -6.52 -12.05
CA ILE A 161 11.98 -7.16 -11.42
C ILE A 161 10.73 -6.28 -11.59
N LEU A 162 10.80 -4.99 -11.26
CA LEU A 162 9.67 -4.08 -11.32
C LEU A 162 9.17 -3.84 -12.76
N ASN A 163 10.08 -3.87 -13.74
CA ASN A 163 9.76 -3.69 -15.16
C ASN A 163 9.15 -4.94 -15.83
N ARG A 164 9.00 -6.06 -15.12
CA ARG A 164 8.27 -7.23 -15.65
C ARG A 164 6.79 -6.94 -15.85
N GLY A 165 6.25 -5.98 -15.12
CA GLY A 165 4.84 -5.64 -15.17
C GLY A 165 3.94 -6.60 -14.38
N ASP A 166 4.51 -7.42 -13.50
CA ASP A 166 3.76 -8.36 -12.67
C ASP A 166 2.68 -7.62 -11.84
N LYS A 167 1.62 -8.31 -11.50
CA LYS A 167 0.52 -7.76 -10.72
C LYS A 167 0.79 -7.79 -9.21
N PHE A 168 1.56 -8.77 -8.74
CA PHE A 168 1.78 -9.03 -7.31
C PHE A 168 3.26 -9.04 -6.98
N TYR A 169 3.68 -8.18 -6.05
CA TYR A 169 5.05 -8.06 -5.55
C TYR A 169 5.11 -8.22 -4.04
N ILE A 170 6.18 -8.84 -3.55
CA ILE A 170 6.41 -8.94 -2.11
C ILE A 170 7.86 -8.61 -1.77
N VAL A 171 8.06 -7.86 -0.68
CA VAL A 171 9.38 -7.46 -0.19
C VAL A 171 9.44 -7.48 1.33
N ASN A 172 10.61 -7.76 1.90
CA ASN A 172 10.76 -7.70 3.35
C ASN A 172 11.17 -6.30 3.84
N TYR A 173 10.82 -6.00 5.10
CA TYR A 173 11.12 -4.71 5.75
C TYR A 173 12.61 -4.35 5.77
N HIS A 174 13.52 -5.33 5.84
CA HIS A 174 14.97 -5.08 5.89
C HIS A 174 15.53 -4.50 4.59
N LYS A 175 14.89 -4.78 3.46
CA LYS A 175 15.32 -4.26 2.16
C LYS A 175 14.72 -2.90 1.84
N LEU A 176 13.60 -2.55 2.49
CA LEU A 176 12.78 -1.39 2.13
C LEU A 176 13.59 -0.09 2.05
N ASP A 177 14.43 0.18 3.05
CA ASP A 177 15.25 1.40 3.07
C ASP A 177 16.19 1.51 1.88
N ARG A 178 16.82 0.41 1.48
CA ARG A 178 17.80 0.39 0.40
C ARG A 178 17.18 0.54 -0.99
N ILE A 179 15.91 0.17 -1.14
CA ILE A 179 15.21 0.19 -2.45
C ILE A 179 14.07 1.22 -2.51
N LYS A 180 13.84 1.99 -1.44
CA LYS A 180 12.71 2.94 -1.34
C LYS A 180 12.62 3.92 -2.51
N THR A 181 13.77 4.42 -3.00
CA THR A 181 13.79 5.34 -4.16
C THR A 181 13.30 4.66 -5.44
N LEU A 182 13.67 3.40 -5.67
CA LEU A 182 13.21 2.63 -6.82
C LEU A 182 11.73 2.29 -6.72
N LEU A 183 11.26 1.95 -5.51
CA LEU A 183 9.83 1.74 -5.25
C LEU A 183 9.04 3.05 -5.42
N ALA A 184 9.57 4.18 -4.98
CA ALA A 184 8.94 5.47 -5.19
C ALA A 184 8.78 5.79 -6.69
N GLN A 185 9.84 5.58 -7.49
CA GLN A 185 9.78 5.74 -8.95
C GLN A 185 8.74 4.82 -9.59
N PHE A 186 8.66 3.58 -9.14
CA PHE A 186 7.67 2.61 -9.60
C PHE A 186 6.24 3.05 -9.28
N MET A 187 5.99 3.53 -8.06
CA MET A 187 4.67 4.02 -7.61
C MET A 187 4.23 5.31 -8.32
N LEU A 188 5.16 6.08 -8.89
CA LEU A 188 4.83 7.24 -9.72
C LEU A 188 4.42 6.87 -11.15
N GLN A 189 4.79 5.68 -11.61
CA GLN A 189 4.54 5.20 -12.96
C GLN A 189 3.37 4.24 -13.05
N ARG A 190 2.91 3.71 -11.91
CA ARG A 190 1.87 2.69 -11.83
C ARG A 190 1.04 2.83 -10.57
N ASP A 191 -0.25 2.61 -10.68
CA ASP A 191 -1.18 2.57 -9.55
C ASP A 191 -0.87 1.36 -8.65
N VAL A 192 -0.41 1.61 -7.43
CA VAL A 192 0.05 0.59 -6.49
C VAL A 192 -0.80 0.58 -5.24
N PHE A 193 -1.25 -0.59 -4.84
CA PHE A 193 -1.75 -0.88 -3.50
C PHE A 193 -0.57 -1.30 -2.62
N LEU A 194 -0.33 -0.62 -1.51
CA LEU A 194 0.75 -0.93 -0.57
C LEU A 194 0.19 -1.53 0.70
N PHE A 195 0.46 -2.82 0.93
CA PHE A 195 0.05 -3.50 2.17
C PHE A 195 1.25 -3.75 3.07
N LEU A 196 1.11 -3.39 4.34
CA LEU A 196 2.15 -3.56 5.37
C LEU A 196 1.69 -4.63 6.34
N ASP A 197 2.16 -5.86 6.13
CA ASP A 197 1.85 -6.99 7.00
C ASP A 197 2.77 -6.99 8.22
N GLU A 198 2.22 -7.42 9.38
CA GLU A 198 2.90 -7.36 10.67
C GLU A 198 3.52 -5.97 10.93
N SER A 199 2.71 -4.94 10.77
CA SER A 199 3.16 -3.53 10.81
C SER A 199 3.79 -3.11 12.15
N HIS A 200 3.75 -3.95 13.19
CA HIS A 200 4.52 -3.75 14.41
C HIS A 200 6.05 -3.64 14.15
N TYR A 201 6.55 -4.16 13.01
CA TYR A 201 7.94 -3.97 12.58
C TYR A 201 8.32 -2.51 12.31
N ILE A 202 7.35 -1.62 12.13
CA ILE A 202 7.57 -0.18 11.88
C ILE A 202 6.99 0.73 12.97
N LYS A 203 6.59 0.18 14.14
CA LYS A 203 6.04 0.97 15.24
C LYS A 203 7.06 1.89 15.93
N THR A 204 8.34 1.53 15.92
CA THR A 204 9.39 2.32 16.57
C THR A 204 9.67 3.60 15.79
N TYR A 205 9.22 4.73 16.34
CA TYR A 205 9.46 6.04 15.74
C TYR A 205 10.96 6.30 15.56
N GLY A 206 11.33 6.85 14.38
CA GLY A 206 12.73 7.16 14.04
C GLY A 206 13.57 5.97 13.60
N SER A 207 13.05 4.73 13.64
CA SER A 207 13.79 3.60 13.08
C SER A 207 13.94 3.71 11.57
N ILE A 208 14.99 3.09 11.02
CA ILE A 208 15.26 3.08 9.57
C ILE A 208 14.07 2.51 8.80
N ARG A 209 13.46 1.43 9.30
CA ARG A 209 12.30 0.78 8.66
C ARG A 209 11.07 1.69 8.66
N THR A 210 10.79 2.34 9.80
CA THR A 210 9.68 3.30 9.92
C THR A 210 9.89 4.48 8.99
N SER A 211 11.09 5.05 8.96
CA SER A 211 11.42 6.17 8.07
C SER A 211 11.27 5.79 6.60
N ALA A 212 11.68 4.58 6.21
CA ALA A 212 11.53 4.07 4.86
C ALA A 212 10.05 3.88 4.49
N ALA A 213 9.26 3.23 5.35
CA ALA A 213 7.83 3.06 5.12
C ALA A 213 7.08 4.40 5.02
N LEU A 214 7.37 5.34 5.92
CA LEU A 214 6.77 6.67 5.91
C LEU A 214 7.16 7.49 4.67
N SER A 215 8.37 7.29 4.12
CA SER A 215 8.79 7.96 2.88
C SER A 215 7.97 7.52 1.65
N LEU A 216 7.43 6.31 1.68
CA LEU A 216 6.60 5.75 0.62
C LEU A 216 5.10 5.98 0.86
N ALA A 217 4.68 6.30 2.07
CA ALA A 217 3.27 6.29 2.49
C ALA A 217 2.35 7.25 1.72
N HIS A 218 2.88 8.22 1.00
CA HIS A 218 2.11 9.22 0.25
C HIS A 218 1.96 8.89 -1.24
N LEU A 219 2.63 7.85 -1.72
CA LEU A 219 2.69 7.50 -3.13
C LEU A 219 1.66 6.45 -3.56
N PRO A 220 1.33 5.42 -2.76
CA PRO A 220 0.39 4.40 -3.18
C PRO A 220 -1.02 4.95 -3.36
N LYS A 221 -1.74 4.41 -4.34
CA LYS A 221 -3.16 4.66 -4.58
C LYS A 221 -4.02 4.24 -3.38
N SER A 222 -3.65 3.14 -2.74
CA SER A 222 -4.33 2.61 -1.56
C SER A 222 -3.32 1.98 -0.60
N LYS A 223 -3.64 1.98 0.70
CA LYS A 223 -2.79 1.42 1.75
C LYS A 223 -3.59 0.58 2.72
N LEU A 224 -3.00 -0.54 3.12
CA LEU A 224 -3.54 -1.34 4.21
C LEU A 224 -2.44 -1.67 5.21
N ILE A 225 -2.70 -1.42 6.48
CA ILE A 225 -1.83 -1.78 7.59
C ILE A 225 -2.44 -2.98 8.31
N MET A 226 -1.65 -4.02 8.52
CA MET A 226 -2.11 -5.26 9.11
C MET A 226 -1.20 -5.67 10.27
N THR A 227 -1.78 -5.97 11.43
CA THR A 227 -1.07 -6.57 12.56
C THR A 227 -2.03 -7.20 13.54
N GLY A 228 -1.60 -8.30 14.18
CA GLY A 228 -2.32 -8.88 15.31
C GLY A 228 -1.98 -8.23 16.66
N THR A 229 -0.96 -7.37 16.69
CA THR A 229 -0.43 -6.73 17.91
C THR A 229 -0.25 -5.22 17.67
N PRO A 230 -1.33 -4.42 17.68
CA PRO A 230 -1.27 -3.00 17.33
C PRO A 230 -0.50 -2.14 18.35
N LEU A 231 -0.37 -2.57 19.60
CA LEU A 231 0.29 -1.85 20.72
C LEU A 231 1.56 -2.55 21.19
#